data_6ba6dd1d27f4deea9b964bc817e6e3fe
#
_entry.id   6ba6dd1d27f4deea9b964bc817e6e3fe
#
_cell.length_a   1.000
_cell.length_b   1.000
_cell.length_c   1.000
_cell.angle_alpha   90.00
_cell.angle_beta   90.00
_cell.angle_gamma   90.00
#
_symmetry.space_group_name_H-M   'P 1'
#
loop_
_entity.id
_entity.type
_entity.pdbx_description
1 polymer ?
#
loop_
_entity_poly.entity_id
_entity_poly.type
_entity_poly.pdbx_seq_one_letter_code
_entity_poly.pdbx_strand_id
1 'polypeptide(L)' 'MSNLIKVSTHARNINKSVQWVYKLIEKGELTLVKIDGVKFIKI' A
#
# COMPACT_ATOMS: atom_id res chain seq x y z
N MET A 1 -3.09 -13.84 -10.53
CA MET A 1 -2.65 -13.81 -9.13
C MET A 1 -2.53 -12.37 -8.64
N SER A 2 -3.04 -12.11 -7.45
CA SER A 2 -2.90 -10.79 -6.89
C SER A 2 -1.53 -10.66 -6.22
N ASN A 3 -0.85 -9.58 -6.51
CA ASN A 3 0.42 -9.28 -5.88
C ASN A 3 0.18 -8.34 -4.71
N LEU A 4 0.66 -8.73 -3.54
CA LEU A 4 0.56 -7.91 -2.36
C LEU A 4 1.95 -7.45 -1.95
N ILE A 5 2.05 -6.18 -1.55
CA ILE A 5 3.28 -5.60 -1.08
C ILE A 5 2.98 -4.79 0.18
N LYS A 6 3.88 -4.82 1.14
CA LYS A 6 3.70 -4.04 2.36
C LYS A 6 3.64 -2.55 2.02
N VAL A 7 2.80 -1.81 2.77
CA VAL A 7 2.65 -0.38 2.55
C VAL A 7 4.02 0.33 2.61
N SER A 8 4.82 0.01 3.62
CA SER A 8 6.14 0.63 3.77
C SER A 8 7.08 0.30 2.61
N THR A 9 7.01 -0.94 2.13
CA THR A 9 7.83 -1.36 1.00
C THR A 9 7.43 -0.63 -0.28
N HIS A 10 6.12 -0.51 -0.49
CA HIS A 10 5.62 0.23 -1.67
C HIS A 10 6.05 1.69 -1.62
N ALA A 11 5.93 2.32 -0.45
CA ALA A 11 6.36 3.71 -0.30
C ALA A 11 7.83 3.90 -0.66
N ARG A 12 8.67 2.96 -0.23
CA ARG A 12 10.09 2.99 -0.55
C ARG A 12 10.32 2.82 -2.05
N ASN A 13 9.58 1.89 -2.67
CA ASN A 13 9.75 1.61 -4.09
C ASN A 13 9.43 2.81 -4.97
N ILE A 14 8.43 3.59 -4.59
CA ILE A 14 8.03 4.78 -5.35
C ILE A 14 8.70 6.05 -4.81
N ASN A 15 9.59 5.90 -3.83
CA ASN A 15 10.33 7.01 -3.23
C ASN A 15 9.41 8.08 -2.63
N LYS A 16 8.37 7.64 -1.94
CA LYS A 16 7.40 8.51 -1.28
C LYS A 16 7.23 8.08 0.17
N SER A 17 6.54 8.91 0.95
CA SER A 17 6.26 8.58 2.34
C SER A 17 5.10 7.60 2.44
N VAL A 18 5.01 6.92 3.60
CA VAL A 18 3.87 6.04 3.88
C VAL A 18 2.57 6.85 3.85
N GLN A 19 2.60 8.08 4.35
CA GLN A 19 1.42 8.95 4.32
C GLN A 19 0.94 9.20 2.89
N TRP A 20 1.87 9.34 1.95
CA TRP A 20 1.52 9.51 0.55
C TRP A 20 0.76 8.30 0.03
N VAL A 21 1.23 7.10 0.39
CA VAL A 21 0.57 5.85 -0.02
C VAL A 21 -0.85 5.79 0.54
N TYR A 22 -1.05 6.18 1.80
CA TYR A 22 -2.37 6.20 2.40
C TYR A 22 -3.30 7.18 1.68
N LYS A 23 -2.78 8.29 1.21
CA LYS A 23 -3.59 9.23 0.42
C LYS A 23 -4.06 8.60 -0.88
N LEU A 24 -3.21 7.82 -1.53
CA LEU A 24 -3.59 7.11 -2.75
C LEU A 24 -4.69 6.08 -2.45
N ILE A 25 -4.62 5.43 -1.30
CA ILE A 25 -5.65 4.50 -0.87
C ILE A 25 -6.99 5.22 -0.68
N GLU A 26 -6.98 6.38 -0.05
CA GLU A 26 -8.19 7.17 0.17
C GLU A 26 -8.82 7.61 -1.14
N LYS A 27 -8.01 7.92 -2.14
CA LYS A 27 -8.49 8.33 -3.44
C LYS A 27 -9.06 7.17 -4.25
N GLY A 28 -8.82 5.94 -3.81
CA GLY A 28 -9.27 4.76 -4.52
C GLY A 28 -8.32 4.29 -5.60
N GLU A 29 -7.11 4.84 -5.66
CA GLU A 29 -6.11 4.43 -6.65
C GLU A 29 -5.39 3.15 -6.25
N LEU A 30 -5.37 2.85 -4.96
CA LEU A 30 -4.75 1.65 -4.41
C LEU A 30 -5.73 0.95 -3.49
N THR A 31 -5.63 -0.38 -3.43
CA THR A 31 -6.47 -1.18 -2.55
C THR A 31 -5.64 -1.64 -1.36
N LEU A 32 -6.15 -1.36 -0.15
CA LEU A 32 -5.52 -1.78 1.08
C LEU A 32 -6.04 -3.16 1.46
N VAL A 33 -5.12 -4.07 1.79
CA VAL A 33 -5.46 -5.40 2.29
C VAL A 33 -4.74 -5.59 3.62
N LYS A 34 -5.50 -5.97 4.65
CA LYS A 34 -4.92 -6.21 5.98
C LYS A 34 -4.93 -7.71 6.25
N ILE A 35 -3.77 -8.27 6.54
CA ILE A 35 -3.62 -9.70 6.84
C ILE A 35 -2.82 -9.82 8.13
N ASP A 36 -3.40 -10.48 9.15
CA ASP A 36 -2.74 -10.68 10.44
C ASP A 36 -2.23 -9.37 11.06
N GLY A 37 -3.01 -8.30 10.92
CA GLY A 37 -2.61 -7.01 11.46
C GLY A 37 -1.56 -6.29 10.64
N VAL A 38 -1.11 -6.88 9.55
CA VAL A 38 -0.12 -6.25 8.66
C VAL A 38 -0.85 -5.68 7.44
N LYS A 39 -0.54 -4.45 7.10
CA LYS A 39 -1.18 -3.77 5.98
C LYS A 39 -0.39 -3.95 4.70
N PHE A 40 -1.08 -4.37 3.66
CA PHE A 40 -0.52 -4.59 2.34
C PHE A 40 -1.29 -3.76 1.30
N ILE A 41 -0.65 -3.54 0.19
CA ILE A 41 -1.27 -2.91 -0.99
C ILE A 41 -1.42 -3.98 -2.06
N LYS A 42 -2.58 -4.04 -2.66
CA LYS A 42 -2.83 -4.93 -3.79
C LYS A 42 -2.42 -4.21 -5.07
N ILE A 43 -1.52 -4.81 -5.79
CA ILE A 43 -1.00 -4.23 -7.03
C ILE A 43 -1.65 -4.87 -8.23
#